data_95623e8526479bacc6839569e9c59996
#
_entry.id   95623e8526479bacc6839569e9c59996
#
_cell.length_a   1.000
_cell.length_b   1.000
_cell.length_c   1.000
_cell.angle_alpha   90.00
_cell.angle_beta   90.00
_cell.angle_gamma   90.00
#
_symmetry.space_group_name_H-M   'P 1'
#
loop_
_entity.id
_entity.type
_entity.pdbx_description
1 polymer ?
#
loop_
_entity_poly.entity_id
_entity_poly.type
_entity_poly.pdbx_seq_one_letter_code
_entity_poly.pdbx_strand_id
1 'polypeptide(L)'
;STLSKAAGIDIADLTFNSQEEELSQTKNTQIAILAMSLGILKLLEEKNIKADYATGLSLGEYAALTYAKSFTLEDVGKIVKKRGEFMQNLLPEGDWAMAAVIGMEDEKIEEVCKKVVQGFAVPANYNCPGQVAVSGDKAGILEMSEIAKEEGAKRVVSLKTSGPFHTEKLVEASKACLLYTSDAADD
;
A
#
# COMPACT_ATOMS: atom_id res chain seq x y z
N SER A 1 -15.83 -17.46 2.87
CA SER A 1 -14.47 -17.88 3.28
C SER A 1 -14.18 -17.47 4.72
N THR A 2 -13.13 -18.04 5.35
CA THR A 2 -12.68 -17.62 6.70
C THR A 2 -12.32 -16.14 6.68
N LEU A 3 -11.60 -15.70 5.66
CA LEU A 3 -11.18 -14.30 5.52
C LEU A 3 -12.39 -13.35 5.41
N SER A 4 -13.45 -13.72 4.66
CA SER A 4 -14.69 -12.93 4.56
C SER A 4 -15.40 -12.79 5.90
N LYS A 5 -15.45 -13.88 6.68
CA LYS A 5 -16.04 -13.85 8.03
C LYS A 5 -15.23 -12.93 8.96
N ALA A 6 -13.91 -13.04 8.95
CA ALA A 6 -13.04 -12.22 9.78
C ALA A 6 -13.11 -10.73 9.42
N ALA A 7 -13.17 -10.41 8.13
CA ALA A 7 -13.30 -9.04 7.64
C ALA A 7 -14.73 -8.47 7.73
N GLY A 8 -15.74 -9.31 8.00
CA GLY A 8 -17.15 -8.90 8.07
C GLY A 8 -17.75 -8.45 6.73
N ILE A 9 -17.15 -8.88 5.61
CA ILE A 9 -17.61 -8.52 4.25
C ILE A 9 -17.53 -9.73 3.31
N ASP A 10 -18.34 -9.76 2.27
CA ASP A 10 -18.16 -10.74 1.19
C ASP A 10 -17.07 -10.28 0.24
N ILE A 11 -15.84 -10.82 0.47
CA ILE A 11 -14.66 -10.46 -0.33
C ILE A 11 -14.80 -10.93 -1.78
N ALA A 12 -15.49 -12.04 -2.02
CA ALA A 12 -15.69 -12.54 -3.39
C ALA A 12 -16.63 -11.61 -4.16
N ASP A 13 -17.73 -11.20 -3.55
CA ASP A 13 -18.66 -10.23 -4.16
C ASP A 13 -17.97 -8.90 -4.41
N LEU A 14 -17.25 -8.37 -3.42
CA LEU A 14 -16.44 -7.17 -3.56
C LEU A 14 -15.43 -7.27 -4.71
N THR A 15 -14.75 -8.42 -4.87
CA THR A 15 -13.68 -8.56 -5.85
C THR A 15 -14.19 -8.74 -7.28
N PHE A 16 -15.31 -9.46 -7.46
CA PHE A 16 -15.77 -9.88 -8.78
C PHE A 16 -16.99 -9.12 -9.28
N ASN A 17 -17.77 -8.51 -8.40
CA ASN A 17 -19.06 -7.91 -8.76
C ASN A 17 -19.14 -6.39 -8.46
N SER A 18 -18.21 -5.82 -7.66
CA SER A 18 -18.24 -4.38 -7.38
C SER A 18 -17.75 -3.54 -8.56
N GLN A 19 -18.13 -2.28 -8.57
CA GLN A 19 -17.61 -1.31 -9.55
C GLN A 19 -16.15 -0.92 -9.21
N GLU A 20 -15.40 -0.45 -10.23
CA GLU A 20 -13.99 -0.05 -10.07
C GLU A 20 -13.82 0.98 -8.96
N GLU A 21 -14.72 1.96 -8.87
CA GLU A 21 -14.68 3.02 -7.86
C GLU A 21 -14.81 2.49 -6.44
N GLU A 22 -15.62 1.46 -6.22
CA GLU A 22 -15.77 0.80 -4.92
C GLU A 22 -14.55 -0.04 -4.58
N LEU A 23 -14.08 -0.87 -5.52
CA LEU A 23 -12.91 -1.72 -5.34
C LEU A 23 -11.63 -0.91 -5.12
N SER A 24 -11.51 0.27 -5.75
CA SER A 24 -10.35 1.16 -5.66
C SER A 24 -10.27 1.93 -4.34
N GLN A 25 -11.30 1.90 -3.49
CA GLN A 25 -11.20 2.48 -2.16
C GLN A 25 -10.17 1.72 -1.32
N THR A 26 -9.28 2.44 -0.64
CA THR A 26 -8.16 1.85 0.11
C THR A 26 -8.59 0.74 1.07
N LYS A 27 -9.71 0.93 1.78
CA LYS A 27 -10.28 -0.07 2.71
C LYS A 27 -10.72 -1.37 2.01
N ASN A 28 -11.05 -1.31 0.72
CA ASN A 28 -11.53 -2.44 -0.07
C ASN A 28 -10.38 -3.08 -0.86
N THR A 29 -9.55 -2.26 -1.50
CA THR A 29 -8.39 -2.73 -2.26
C THR A 29 -7.47 -3.62 -1.42
N GLN A 30 -7.18 -3.22 -0.18
CA GLN A 30 -6.22 -3.95 0.65
C GLN A 30 -6.70 -5.37 0.97
N ILE A 31 -7.95 -5.51 1.39
CA ILE A 31 -8.47 -6.84 1.74
C ILE A 31 -8.69 -7.74 0.49
N ALA A 32 -9.04 -7.15 -0.66
CA ALA A 32 -9.17 -7.88 -1.91
C ALA A 32 -7.81 -8.41 -2.41
N ILE A 33 -6.76 -7.58 -2.38
CA ILE A 33 -5.40 -8.00 -2.77
C ILE A 33 -4.84 -9.05 -1.80
N LEU A 34 -5.07 -8.89 -0.48
CA LEU A 34 -4.69 -9.92 0.48
C LEU A 34 -5.35 -11.26 0.17
N ALA A 35 -6.67 -11.25 -0.09
CA ALA A 35 -7.42 -12.47 -0.39
C ALA A 35 -6.91 -13.16 -1.66
N MET A 36 -6.58 -12.39 -2.70
CA MET A 36 -5.97 -12.91 -3.94
C MET A 36 -4.60 -13.53 -3.65
N SER A 37 -3.73 -12.84 -2.92
CA SER A 37 -2.39 -13.33 -2.57
C SER A 37 -2.44 -14.63 -1.79
N LEU A 38 -3.32 -14.71 -0.76
CA LEU A 38 -3.50 -15.92 0.04
C LEU A 38 -4.18 -17.05 -0.74
N GLY A 39 -5.07 -16.72 -1.69
CA GLY A 39 -5.66 -17.69 -2.61
C GLY A 39 -4.61 -18.32 -3.53
N ILE A 40 -3.73 -17.51 -4.12
CA ILE A 40 -2.60 -18.00 -4.94
C ILE A 40 -1.65 -18.85 -4.08
N LEU A 41 -1.30 -18.37 -2.88
CA LEU A 41 -0.46 -19.13 -1.95
C LEU A 41 -1.06 -20.51 -1.65
N LYS A 42 -2.36 -20.60 -1.40
CA LYS A 42 -3.05 -21.87 -1.17
C LYS A 42 -2.92 -22.83 -2.34
N LEU A 43 -3.08 -22.33 -3.58
CA LEU A 43 -2.90 -23.14 -4.79
C LEU A 43 -1.47 -23.63 -4.96
N LEU A 44 -0.46 -22.83 -4.61
CA LEU A 44 0.95 -23.22 -4.63
C LEU A 44 1.22 -24.31 -3.59
N GLU A 45 0.70 -24.17 -2.37
CA GLU A 45 0.80 -25.20 -1.32
C GLU A 45 0.19 -26.53 -1.77
N GLU A 46 -0.98 -26.53 -2.42
CA GLU A 46 -1.62 -27.73 -2.98
C GLU A 46 -0.78 -28.41 -4.08
N LYS A 47 0.06 -27.65 -4.76
CA LYS A 47 1.04 -28.13 -5.74
C LYS A 47 2.36 -28.58 -5.10
N ASN A 48 2.46 -28.56 -3.76
CA ASN A 48 3.70 -28.81 -3.02
C ASN A 48 4.84 -27.83 -3.36
N ILE A 49 4.53 -26.64 -3.85
CA ILE A 49 5.49 -25.56 -4.07
C ILE A 49 5.66 -24.83 -2.73
N LYS A 50 6.88 -24.84 -2.23
CA LYS A 50 7.27 -24.22 -0.95
C LYS A 50 8.35 -23.17 -1.20
N ALA A 51 8.38 -22.15 -0.36
CA ALA A 51 9.43 -21.15 -0.33
C ALA A 51 10.16 -21.22 1.01
N ASP A 52 11.48 -21.04 0.98
CA ASP A 52 12.30 -20.94 2.19
C ASP A 52 12.22 -19.52 2.80
N TYR A 53 11.92 -18.52 1.98
CA TYR A 53 11.80 -17.12 2.38
C TYR A 53 10.54 -16.51 1.77
N ALA A 54 9.94 -15.58 2.50
CA ALA A 54 8.82 -14.78 2.03
C ALA A 54 9.08 -13.31 2.38
N THR A 55 8.75 -12.43 1.46
CA THR A 55 8.82 -10.98 1.67
C THR A 55 7.61 -10.30 1.03
N GLY A 56 7.33 -9.09 1.43
CA GLY A 56 6.23 -8.32 0.86
C GLY A 56 6.41 -6.83 1.11
N LEU A 57 6.06 -6.03 0.11
CA LEU A 57 6.05 -4.58 0.22
C LEU A 57 4.69 -4.12 0.77
N SER A 58 4.70 -3.28 1.81
CA SER A 58 3.50 -2.66 2.38
C SER A 58 2.43 -3.71 2.74
N LEU A 59 1.34 -3.78 2.00
CA LEU A 59 0.29 -4.80 2.17
C LEU A 59 0.80 -6.23 1.99
N GLY A 60 1.76 -6.45 1.09
CA GLY A 60 2.34 -7.77 0.82
C GLY A 60 3.02 -8.40 2.03
N GLU A 61 3.50 -7.61 2.99
CA GLU A 61 4.09 -8.08 4.25
C GLU A 61 3.11 -8.96 5.04
N TYR A 62 1.83 -8.61 5.05
CA TYR A 62 0.80 -9.40 5.76
C TYR A 62 0.60 -10.78 5.14
N ALA A 63 0.68 -10.89 3.81
CA ALA A 63 0.64 -12.19 3.14
C ALA A 63 1.91 -13.01 3.45
N ALA A 64 3.09 -12.38 3.46
CA ALA A 64 4.35 -13.02 3.82
C ALA A 64 4.35 -13.51 5.26
N LEU A 65 3.88 -12.72 6.23
CA LEU A 65 3.74 -13.10 7.63
C LEU A 65 2.71 -14.23 7.83
N THR A 66 1.63 -14.24 7.05
CA THR A 66 0.65 -15.35 7.06
C THR A 66 1.29 -16.64 6.53
N TYR A 67 2.08 -16.58 5.46
CA TYR A 67 2.85 -17.72 4.96
C TYR A 67 3.82 -18.24 6.03
N ALA A 68 4.52 -17.34 6.71
CA ALA A 68 5.43 -17.67 7.81
C ALA A 68 4.72 -18.18 9.09
N LYS A 69 3.38 -18.28 9.10
CA LYS A 69 2.54 -18.69 10.22
C LYS A 69 2.59 -17.75 11.43
N SER A 70 2.99 -16.49 11.23
CA SER A 70 2.95 -15.44 12.27
C SER A 70 1.52 -14.91 12.47
N PHE A 71 0.66 -15.00 11.46
CA PHE A 71 -0.76 -14.69 11.56
C PHE A 71 -1.62 -15.87 11.13
N THR A 72 -2.77 -16.03 11.79
CA THR A 72 -3.86 -16.87 11.30
C THR A 72 -4.60 -16.15 10.17
N LEU A 73 -5.41 -16.89 9.39
CA LEU A 73 -6.29 -16.27 8.38
C LEU A 73 -7.34 -15.34 9.01
N GLU A 74 -7.73 -15.61 10.24
CA GLU A 74 -8.70 -14.79 10.97
C GLU A 74 -8.06 -13.47 11.40
N ASP A 75 -6.90 -13.53 12.05
CA ASP A 75 -6.19 -12.33 12.53
C ASP A 75 -5.80 -11.42 11.37
N VAL A 76 -5.17 -11.96 10.32
CA VAL A 76 -4.77 -11.16 9.17
C VAL A 76 -5.97 -10.52 8.45
N GLY A 77 -7.12 -11.21 8.42
CA GLY A 77 -8.35 -10.66 7.87
C GLY A 77 -8.87 -9.45 8.64
N LYS A 78 -8.90 -9.55 9.98
CA LYS A 78 -9.28 -8.45 10.87
C LYS A 78 -8.30 -7.26 10.75
N ILE A 79 -7.00 -7.55 10.87
CA ILE A 79 -5.93 -6.54 10.87
C ILE A 79 -5.91 -5.77 9.55
N VAL A 80 -5.90 -6.45 8.40
CA VAL A 80 -5.81 -5.79 7.08
C VAL A 80 -7.09 -5.02 6.76
N LYS A 81 -8.26 -5.50 7.19
CA LYS A 81 -9.50 -4.73 7.09
C LYS A 81 -9.40 -3.42 7.86
N LYS A 82 -8.93 -3.46 9.09
CA LYS A 82 -8.73 -2.27 9.93
C LYS A 82 -7.65 -1.36 9.39
N ARG A 83 -6.53 -1.91 8.91
CA ARG A 83 -5.48 -1.13 8.25
C ARG A 83 -6.03 -0.31 7.09
N GLY A 84 -6.82 -0.91 6.22
CA GLY A 84 -7.45 -0.22 5.09
C GLY A 84 -8.39 0.90 5.54
N GLU A 85 -9.20 0.65 6.59
CA GLU A 85 -10.08 1.65 7.19
C GLU A 85 -9.28 2.82 7.80
N PHE A 86 -8.25 2.55 8.59
CA PHE A 86 -7.42 3.58 9.21
C PHE A 86 -6.67 4.41 8.17
N MET A 87 -6.06 3.76 7.17
CA MET A 87 -5.38 4.46 6.08
C MET A 87 -6.31 5.31 5.21
N GLN A 88 -7.60 5.00 5.15
CA GLN A 88 -8.58 5.80 4.42
C GLN A 88 -9.18 6.92 5.27
N ASN A 89 -9.49 6.64 6.54
CA ASN A 89 -10.32 7.52 7.36
C ASN A 89 -9.52 8.47 8.27
N LEU A 90 -8.25 8.14 8.55
CA LEU A 90 -7.38 8.94 9.42
C LEU A 90 -6.37 9.78 8.63
N LEU A 91 -6.54 9.89 7.32
CA LEU A 91 -5.79 10.85 6.52
C LEU A 91 -6.25 12.27 6.85
N PRO A 92 -5.32 13.23 6.98
CA PRO A 92 -5.71 14.63 7.04
C PRO A 92 -6.37 15.06 5.72
N GLU A 93 -7.25 16.04 5.80
CA GLU A 93 -7.83 16.65 4.59
C GLU A 93 -6.71 17.17 3.68
N GLY A 94 -6.85 16.95 2.39
CA GLY A 94 -5.86 17.38 1.40
C GLY A 94 -6.09 16.76 0.04
N ASP A 95 -5.49 17.38 -0.97
CA ASP A 95 -5.53 16.89 -2.35
C ASP A 95 -4.24 16.10 -2.62
N TRP A 96 -4.26 14.84 -2.30
CA TRP A 96 -3.10 13.95 -2.30
C TRP A 96 -2.87 13.27 -3.65
N ALA A 97 -1.61 12.99 -3.95
CA ALA A 97 -1.21 12.26 -5.15
C ALA A 97 0.05 11.43 -4.92
N MET A 98 0.27 10.46 -5.79
CA MET A 98 1.51 9.69 -5.89
C MET A 98 1.93 9.55 -7.35
N ALA A 99 3.24 9.47 -7.58
CA ALA A 99 3.79 9.14 -8.89
C ALA A 99 4.98 8.19 -8.75
N ALA A 100 5.16 7.32 -9.74
CA ALA A 100 6.36 6.50 -9.86
C ALA A 100 7.36 7.19 -10.79
N VAL A 101 8.55 7.50 -10.29
CA VAL A 101 9.69 7.99 -11.06
C VAL A 101 10.51 6.79 -11.50
N ILE A 102 10.78 6.68 -12.80
CA ILE A 102 11.43 5.51 -13.41
C ILE A 102 12.66 5.96 -14.21
N GLY A 103 13.76 5.25 -14.02
CA GLY A 103 15.00 5.44 -14.76
C GLY A 103 15.83 6.64 -14.29
N MET A 104 15.76 6.91 -13.00
CA MET A 104 16.58 7.91 -12.29
C MET A 104 17.12 7.27 -11.01
N GLU A 105 18.35 7.60 -10.63
CA GLU A 105 18.99 7.11 -9.40
C GLU A 105 18.26 7.64 -8.16
N ASP A 106 18.25 6.84 -7.09
CA ASP A 106 17.47 7.10 -5.88
C ASP A 106 17.86 8.43 -5.23
N GLU A 107 19.15 8.69 -5.09
CA GLU A 107 19.68 9.95 -4.51
C GLU A 107 19.25 11.18 -5.31
N LYS A 108 19.17 11.03 -6.64
CA LYS A 108 18.73 12.12 -7.49
C LYS A 108 17.25 12.40 -7.36
N ILE A 109 16.43 11.36 -7.13
CA ILE A 109 15.00 11.54 -6.84
C ILE A 109 14.79 12.26 -5.52
N GLU A 110 15.61 11.95 -4.49
CA GLU A 110 15.60 12.67 -3.22
C GLU A 110 15.95 14.17 -3.39
N GLU A 111 16.94 14.48 -4.24
CA GLU A 111 17.29 15.87 -4.57
C GLU A 111 16.16 16.59 -5.32
N VAL A 112 15.52 15.92 -6.26
CA VAL A 112 14.34 16.46 -6.97
C VAL A 112 13.22 16.78 -5.99
N CYS A 113 12.92 15.89 -5.08
CA CYS A 113 11.89 16.13 -4.06
C CYS A 113 12.22 17.34 -3.16
N LYS A 114 13.51 17.56 -2.82
CA LYS A 114 13.95 18.73 -2.03
C LYS A 114 13.81 20.05 -2.78
N LYS A 115 13.76 20.05 -4.11
CA LYS A 115 13.58 21.26 -4.94
C LYS A 115 12.13 21.70 -5.06
N VAL A 116 11.18 20.87 -4.67
CA VAL A 116 9.74 21.19 -4.69
C VAL A 116 9.45 22.31 -3.70
N VAL A 117 8.80 23.38 -4.17
CA VAL A 117 8.46 24.57 -3.36
C VAL A 117 6.97 24.89 -3.39
N GLN A 118 6.21 24.41 -4.38
CA GLN A 118 4.77 24.69 -4.51
C GLN A 118 3.88 23.73 -3.72
N GLY A 119 4.49 22.75 -3.03
CA GLY A 119 3.75 21.74 -2.30
C GLY A 119 4.65 20.81 -1.52
N PHE A 120 4.18 19.59 -1.33
CA PHE A 120 4.85 18.55 -0.58
C PHE A 120 5.06 17.32 -1.48
N ALA A 121 6.32 16.88 -1.61
CA ALA A 121 6.67 15.64 -2.30
C ALA A 121 7.86 14.97 -1.61
N VAL A 122 7.71 13.69 -1.26
CA VAL A 122 8.77 12.90 -0.63
C VAL A 122 8.86 11.50 -1.23
N PRO A 123 10.05 10.90 -1.30
CA PRO A 123 10.18 9.48 -1.63
C PRO A 123 9.41 8.64 -0.62
N ALA A 124 8.60 7.72 -1.10
CA ALA A 124 7.73 6.87 -0.29
C ALA A 124 8.13 5.39 -0.34
N ASN A 125 8.40 4.86 -1.54
CA ASN A 125 8.83 3.48 -1.72
C ASN A 125 9.97 3.39 -2.73
N TYR A 126 11.08 2.82 -2.30
CA TYR A 126 12.20 2.41 -3.14
C TYR A 126 11.91 1.00 -3.66
N ASN A 127 11.24 0.91 -4.82
CA ASN A 127 10.71 -0.37 -5.31
C ASN A 127 11.79 -1.29 -5.88
N CYS A 128 12.72 -0.72 -6.62
CA CYS A 128 13.92 -1.38 -7.15
C CYS A 128 14.89 -0.30 -7.65
N PRO A 129 16.16 -0.64 -7.95
CA PRO A 129 17.09 0.31 -8.55
C PRO A 129 16.47 1.05 -9.74
N GLY A 130 16.46 2.38 -9.67
CA GLY A 130 15.88 3.24 -10.70
C GLY A 130 14.34 3.31 -10.74
N GLN A 131 13.65 2.88 -9.67
CA GLN A 131 12.20 3.07 -9.55
C GLN A 131 11.80 3.41 -8.13
N VAL A 132 11.40 4.66 -7.91
CA VAL A 132 10.91 5.16 -6.62
C VAL A 132 9.49 5.70 -6.78
N ALA A 133 8.59 5.30 -5.88
CA ALA A 133 7.30 5.96 -5.73
C ALA A 133 7.45 7.19 -4.83
N VAL A 134 6.94 8.33 -5.29
CA VAL A 134 6.93 9.60 -4.58
C VAL A 134 5.51 9.93 -4.17
N SER A 135 5.31 10.32 -2.93
CA SER A 135 4.03 10.73 -2.35
C SER A 135 4.03 12.20 -1.98
N GLY A 136 2.89 12.86 -2.11
CA GLY A 136 2.75 14.26 -1.77
C GLY A 136 1.33 14.80 -1.97
N ASP A 137 1.20 16.11 -1.96
CA ASP A 137 0.01 16.76 -2.49
C ASP A 137 0.10 16.91 -4.02
N LYS A 138 -1.03 17.19 -4.68
CA LYS A 138 -1.06 17.29 -6.14
C LYS A 138 -0.11 18.34 -6.70
N ALA A 139 0.01 19.50 -6.05
CA ALA A 139 0.89 20.57 -6.51
C ALA A 139 2.37 20.13 -6.42
N GLY A 140 2.77 19.55 -5.28
CA GLY A 140 4.12 19.03 -5.09
C GLY A 140 4.46 17.87 -6.04
N ILE A 141 3.54 16.94 -6.27
CA ILE A 141 3.75 15.83 -7.22
C ILE A 141 3.81 16.33 -8.66
N LEU A 142 3.04 17.36 -9.03
CA LEU A 142 3.12 17.96 -10.36
C LEU A 142 4.49 18.62 -10.58
N GLU A 143 4.90 19.51 -9.67
CA GLU A 143 6.21 20.18 -9.73
C GLU A 143 7.37 19.17 -9.71
N MET A 144 7.36 18.20 -8.80
CA MET A 144 8.33 17.11 -8.76
C MET A 144 8.42 16.38 -10.10
N SER A 145 7.27 16.11 -10.73
CA SER A 145 7.22 15.38 -12.01
C SER A 145 7.84 16.15 -13.16
N GLU A 146 7.69 17.47 -13.18
CA GLU A 146 8.33 18.36 -14.16
C GLU A 146 9.83 18.39 -13.95
N ILE A 147 10.30 18.67 -12.73
CA ILE A 147 11.73 18.68 -12.38
C ILE A 147 12.39 17.33 -12.69
N ALA A 148 11.76 16.22 -12.32
CA ALA A 148 12.29 14.88 -12.58
C ALA A 148 12.49 14.61 -14.07
N LYS A 149 11.54 15.03 -14.93
CA LYS A 149 11.65 14.89 -16.38
C LYS A 149 12.78 15.74 -16.95
N GLU A 150 12.89 17.00 -16.51
CA GLU A 150 13.96 17.92 -16.94
C GLU A 150 15.34 17.41 -16.54
N GLU A 151 15.43 16.75 -15.39
CA GLU A 151 16.68 16.19 -14.86
C GLU A 151 16.98 14.76 -15.34
N GLY A 152 16.18 14.22 -16.26
CA GLY A 152 16.50 13.01 -17.00
C GLY A 152 15.81 11.74 -16.53
N ALA A 153 14.72 11.82 -15.76
CA ALA A 153 13.86 10.67 -15.50
C ALA A 153 13.32 10.12 -16.83
N LYS A 154 13.42 8.82 -17.06
CA LYS A 154 12.90 8.20 -18.28
C LYS A 154 11.37 8.29 -18.35
N ARG A 155 10.70 8.14 -17.22
CA ARG A 155 9.24 8.25 -17.10
C ARG A 155 8.85 8.70 -15.71
N VAL A 156 7.76 9.46 -15.63
CA VAL A 156 7.01 9.72 -14.40
C VAL A 156 5.57 9.30 -14.66
N VAL A 157 5.07 8.38 -13.85
CA VAL A 157 3.74 7.77 -14.01
C VAL A 157 2.90 8.11 -12.80
N SER A 158 1.79 8.81 -13.01
CA SER A 158 0.81 9.07 -11.95
C SER A 158 0.19 7.74 -11.48
N LEU A 159 0.08 7.56 -10.17
CA LEU A 159 -0.53 6.38 -9.56
C LEU A 159 -1.97 6.68 -9.15
N LYS A 160 -2.87 5.73 -9.39
CA LYS A 160 -4.28 5.81 -8.93
C LYS A 160 -4.31 5.49 -7.43
N THR A 161 -4.05 6.48 -6.58
CA THR A 161 -4.07 6.35 -5.12
C THR A 161 -4.93 7.45 -4.51
N SER A 162 -5.51 7.16 -3.35
CA SER A 162 -6.40 8.08 -2.63
C SER A 162 -5.70 8.84 -1.48
N GLY A 163 -4.39 8.67 -1.31
CA GLY A 163 -3.67 9.31 -0.21
C GLY A 163 -2.16 9.35 -0.39
N PRO A 164 -1.46 10.14 0.43
CA PRO A 164 -0.01 10.28 0.42
C PRO A 164 0.62 9.13 1.22
N PHE A 165 0.46 7.89 0.70
CA PHE A 165 0.88 6.70 1.43
C PHE A 165 2.38 6.67 1.67
N HIS A 166 2.79 6.06 2.81
CA HIS A 166 4.16 5.94 3.27
C HIS A 166 4.84 7.28 3.55
N THR A 167 4.07 8.25 4.07
CA THR A 167 4.57 9.54 4.53
C THR A 167 4.19 9.79 5.99
N GLU A 168 4.74 10.85 6.59
CA GLU A 168 4.37 11.30 7.94
C GLU A 168 2.87 11.64 8.10
N LYS A 169 2.15 11.88 7.00
CA LYS A 169 0.71 12.15 7.01
C LYS A 169 -0.12 10.94 7.48
N LEU A 170 0.49 9.74 7.51
CA LEU A 170 -0.14 8.50 7.99
C LEU A 170 0.19 8.16 9.46
N VAL A 171 0.80 9.05 10.20
CA VAL A 171 1.22 8.77 11.60
C VAL A 171 0.05 8.33 12.48
N GLU A 172 -1.13 8.94 12.34
CA GLU A 172 -2.31 8.57 13.13
C GLU A 172 -2.86 7.18 12.72
N ALA A 173 -2.87 6.88 11.44
CA ALA A 173 -3.22 5.54 10.96
C ALA A 173 -2.23 4.47 11.45
N SER A 174 -0.94 4.79 11.50
CA SER A 174 0.11 3.91 12.05
C SER A 174 -0.11 3.63 13.53
N LYS A 175 -0.38 4.65 14.34
CA LYS A 175 -0.68 4.49 15.77
C LYS A 175 -1.92 3.64 15.99
N ALA A 176 -3.00 3.89 15.24
CA ALA A 176 -4.23 3.11 15.32
C ALA A 176 -4.01 1.64 14.94
N CYS A 177 -3.22 1.36 13.91
CA CYS A 177 -2.85 0.00 13.54
C CYS A 177 -2.07 -0.71 14.64
N LEU A 178 -1.09 -0.02 15.24
CA LEU A 178 -0.27 -0.58 16.32
C LEU A 178 -1.13 -0.96 17.54
N LEU A 179 -1.99 -0.07 17.99
CA LEU A 179 -2.90 -0.33 19.11
C LEU A 179 -3.84 -1.50 18.81
N TYR A 180 -4.47 -1.50 17.63
CA TYR A 180 -5.38 -2.58 17.24
C TYR A 180 -4.67 -3.95 17.16
N THR A 181 -3.43 -4.00 16.67
CA THR A 181 -2.66 -5.24 16.58
C THR A 181 -2.26 -5.75 17.97
N SER A 182 -1.96 -4.85 18.92
CA SER A 182 -1.62 -5.21 20.28
C SER A 182 -2.83 -5.76 21.04
N ASP A 183 -4.00 -5.10 20.91
CA ASP A 183 -5.23 -5.54 21.56
C ASP A 183 -5.75 -6.89 21.01
N ALA A 184 -5.54 -7.15 19.71
CA ALA A 184 -5.92 -8.43 19.09
C ALA A 184 -5.05 -9.62 19.53
N ALA A 185 -3.94 -9.37 20.23
CA ALA A 185 -3.08 -10.43 20.80
C ALA A 185 -3.51 -10.83 22.23
N ASP A 186 -4.40 -10.06 22.85
CA ASP A 186 -4.87 -10.27 24.24
C ASP A 186 -6.26 -10.96 24.31
N ASP A 187 -6.96 -11.17 23.18
CA ASP A 187 -8.21 -11.91 23.02
C ASP A 187 -7.97 -13.34 22.49
#